data_a8e1b510d598410e25dfa21246ec1446
#
_entry.id   a8e1b510d598410e25dfa21246ec1446
#
_cell.length_a   1.000
_cell.length_b   1.000
_cell.length_c   1.000
_cell.angle_alpha   90.00
_cell.angle_beta   90.00
_cell.angle_gamma   90.00
#
_symmetry.space_group_name_H-M   'P 1'
#
loop_
_entity.id
_entity.type
_entity.pdbx_description
1 polymer ?
#
loop_
_entity_poly.entity_id
_entity_poly.type
_entity_poly.pdbx_seq_one_letter_code
_entity_poly.pdbx_strand_id
1 'polypeptide(L)'
;MNIKTLPVGQLETNCYVVINEDTLECVVIDPGDESNTIMDYIESNNLKCKAIMLTHGHFAHVGAVNAVAEQTGCPVYINKRDEGYKVGMSGMMFKLPEGGKYYDDGDVITEAGLEFKVIATPGHTPGGVSLICENALFTGDTLFRGSCGRTDLPGGDTETELRSVKKLCMLPGDYEVYPGHMDSSTLERERRFNHYCREAMANF
;
A
#
# COMPACT_ATOMS: atom_id res chain seq x y z
N MET A 1 -9.22 -13.15 8.99
CA MET A 1 -9.07 -12.09 7.97
C MET A 1 -8.97 -12.72 6.59
N ASN A 2 -9.57 -12.12 5.58
CA ASN A 2 -9.45 -12.54 4.18
C ASN A 2 -8.97 -11.34 3.33
N ILE A 3 -8.19 -11.60 2.29
CA ILE A 3 -7.64 -10.55 1.41
C ILE A 3 -8.01 -10.87 -0.03
N LYS A 4 -8.70 -9.94 -0.67
CA LYS A 4 -8.99 -9.98 -2.10
C LYS A 4 -8.05 -9.02 -2.82
N THR A 5 -7.33 -9.52 -3.80
CA THR A 5 -6.57 -8.70 -4.74
C THR A 5 -7.42 -8.39 -5.97
N LEU A 6 -7.48 -7.12 -6.31
CA LEU A 6 -8.14 -6.61 -7.52
C LEU A 6 -7.08 -5.84 -8.32
N PRO A 7 -6.47 -6.44 -9.37
CA PRO A 7 -5.61 -5.68 -10.26
C PRO A 7 -6.43 -4.63 -11.01
N VAL A 8 -6.04 -3.37 -10.93
CA VAL A 8 -6.78 -2.24 -11.51
C VAL A 8 -5.90 -1.37 -12.39
N GLY A 9 -6.53 -0.79 -13.41
CA GLY A 9 -5.90 0.13 -14.34
C GLY A 9 -4.88 -0.50 -15.28
N GLN A 10 -4.33 0.32 -16.18
CA GLN A 10 -3.37 -0.15 -17.20
C GLN A 10 -2.02 -0.61 -16.63
N LEU A 11 -1.68 -0.19 -15.43
CA LEU A 11 -0.46 -0.59 -14.74
C LEU A 11 -0.66 -1.81 -13.83
N GLU A 12 -1.87 -2.40 -13.85
CA GLU A 12 -2.21 -3.58 -13.04
C GLU A 12 -1.83 -3.42 -11.57
N THR A 13 -2.13 -2.24 -11.00
CA THR A 13 -1.91 -1.97 -9.58
C THR A 13 -2.77 -2.90 -8.74
N ASN A 14 -2.17 -3.55 -7.77
CA ASN A 14 -2.89 -4.40 -6.83
C ASN A 14 -3.66 -3.55 -5.81
N CYS A 15 -4.96 -3.35 -6.05
CA CYS A 15 -5.87 -2.88 -5.02
C CYS A 15 -6.26 -4.04 -4.11
N TYR A 16 -6.11 -3.87 -2.80
CA TYR A 16 -6.45 -4.91 -1.83
C TYR A 16 -7.72 -4.56 -1.07
N VAL A 17 -8.64 -5.50 -0.97
CA VAL A 17 -9.78 -5.43 -0.05
C VAL A 17 -9.49 -6.39 1.11
N VAL A 18 -9.18 -5.83 2.27
CA VAL A 18 -8.84 -6.57 3.50
C VAL A 18 -10.11 -6.70 4.33
N ILE A 19 -10.59 -7.91 4.50
CA ILE A 19 -11.93 -8.22 5.00
C ILE A 19 -11.85 -8.86 6.39
N ASN A 20 -12.57 -8.29 7.34
CA ASN A 20 -12.89 -8.97 8.59
C ASN A 20 -14.11 -9.87 8.35
N GLU A 21 -13.89 -11.19 8.34
CA GLU A 21 -14.92 -12.17 8.01
C GLU A 21 -16.03 -12.28 9.07
N ASP A 22 -15.73 -11.87 10.30
CA ASP A 22 -16.72 -11.94 11.40
C ASP A 22 -17.74 -10.79 11.32
N THR A 23 -17.32 -9.62 10.80
CA THR A 23 -18.14 -8.40 10.76
C THR A 23 -18.60 -8.00 9.36
N LEU A 24 -17.99 -8.57 8.31
CA LEU A 24 -18.13 -8.15 6.91
C LEU A 24 -17.74 -6.68 6.69
N GLU A 25 -16.91 -6.13 7.57
CA GLU A 25 -16.28 -4.84 7.39
C GLU A 25 -14.95 -5.00 6.67
N CYS A 26 -14.54 -4.00 5.88
CA CYS A 26 -13.28 -4.08 5.14
C CYS A 26 -12.52 -2.76 5.12
N VAL A 27 -11.23 -2.87 4.82
CA VAL A 27 -10.35 -1.76 4.48
C VAL A 27 -9.89 -1.95 3.04
N VAL A 28 -9.91 -0.88 2.25
CA VAL A 28 -9.37 -0.87 0.88
C VAL A 28 -7.98 -0.25 0.90
N ILE A 29 -7.00 -0.95 0.31
CA ILE A 29 -5.63 -0.45 0.20
C ILE A 29 -5.35 -0.18 -1.28
N ASP A 30 -4.83 1.01 -1.60
CA ASP A 30 -4.41 1.48 -2.91
C ASP A 30 -5.49 1.29 -4.02
N PRO A 31 -6.66 1.93 -3.93
CA PRO A 31 -7.64 1.94 -5.01
C PRO A 31 -7.14 2.84 -6.15
N GLY A 32 -6.32 2.24 -7.02
CA GLY A 32 -5.58 2.97 -8.06
C GLY A 32 -6.40 3.42 -9.25
N ASP A 33 -7.39 2.62 -9.64
CA ASP A 33 -8.25 2.86 -10.80
C ASP A 33 -9.55 2.03 -10.67
N GLU A 34 -10.42 2.09 -11.69
CA GLU A 34 -11.60 1.23 -11.82
C GLU A 34 -12.50 1.20 -10.57
N SER A 35 -12.88 2.39 -10.08
CA SER A 35 -13.71 2.52 -8.86
C SER A 35 -14.97 1.63 -8.91
N ASN A 36 -15.59 1.46 -10.10
CA ASN A 36 -16.76 0.60 -10.25
C ASN A 36 -16.43 -0.87 -9.96
N THR A 37 -15.30 -1.38 -10.46
CA THR A 37 -14.86 -2.76 -10.19
C THR A 37 -14.67 -3.00 -8.69
N ILE A 38 -14.09 -2.02 -8.00
CA ILE A 38 -13.87 -2.08 -6.54
C ILE A 38 -15.22 -2.05 -5.81
N MET A 39 -16.11 -1.13 -6.18
CA MET A 39 -17.42 -1.00 -5.54
C MET A 39 -18.33 -2.20 -5.82
N ASP A 40 -18.35 -2.71 -7.05
CA ASP A 40 -19.10 -3.92 -7.41
C ASP A 40 -18.66 -5.12 -6.55
N TYR A 41 -17.35 -5.26 -6.28
CA TYR A 41 -16.86 -6.31 -5.40
C TYR A 41 -17.34 -6.11 -3.95
N ILE A 42 -17.25 -4.89 -3.42
CA ILE A 42 -17.69 -4.55 -2.06
C ILE A 42 -19.20 -4.83 -1.91
N GLU A 43 -20.01 -4.36 -2.82
CA GLU A 43 -21.47 -4.50 -2.79
C GLU A 43 -21.93 -5.95 -2.98
N SER A 44 -21.38 -6.65 -3.99
CA SER A 44 -21.73 -8.05 -4.27
C SER A 44 -21.40 -9.02 -3.14
N ASN A 45 -20.44 -8.65 -2.28
CA ASN A 45 -20.06 -9.43 -1.10
C ASN A 45 -20.67 -8.89 0.20
N ASN A 46 -21.58 -7.92 0.14
CA ASN A 46 -22.22 -7.26 1.28
C ASN A 46 -21.20 -6.69 2.29
N LEU A 47 -20.07 -6.19 1.80
CA LEU A 47 -19.03 -5.63 2.63
C LEU A 47 -19.32 -4.17 2.97
N LYS A 48 -18.83 -3.73 4.13
CA LYS A 48 -18.87 -2.35 4.56
C LYS A 48 -17.45 -1.79 4.63
N CYS A 49 -17.11 -0.91 3.70
CA CYS A 49 -15.81 -0.24 3.72
C CYS A 49 -15.74 0.74 4.89
N LYS A 50 -14.69 0.62 5.72
CA LYS A 50 -14.48 1.43 6.92
C LYS A 50 -13.34 2.43 6.75
N ALA A 51 -12.39 2.14 5.88
CA ALA A 51 -11.27 3.02 5.57
C ALA A 51 -10.66 2.70 4.21
N ILE A 52 -9.99 3.70 3.65
CA ILE A 52 -9.04 3.56 2.56
C ILE A 52 -7.66 3.88 3.12
N MET A 53 -6.67 3.03 2.87
CA MET A 53 -5.28 3.24 3.27
C MET A 53 -4.37 3.25 2.05
N LEU A 54 -3.49 4.26 1.95
CA LEU A 54 -2.63 4.47 0.78
C LEU A 54 -1.18 4.23 1.14
N THR A 55 -0.55 3.28 0.50
CA THR A 55 0.89 3.02 0.71
C THR A 55 1.74 4.21 0.27
N HIS A 56 1.33 4.90 -0.79
CA HIS A 56 1.98 6.12 -1.28
C HIS A 56 1.06 6.90 -2.25
N GLY A 57 1.52 8.06 -2.71
CA GLY A 57 0.69 9.02 -3.45
C GLY A 57 0.74 8.93 -4.98
N HIS A 58 1.37 7.92 -5.61
CA HIS A 58 1.40 7.81 -7.06
C HIS A 58 0.01 7.56 -7.67
N PHE A 59 -0.25 8.15 -8.84
CA PHE A 59 -1.56 8.11 -9.49
C PHE A 59 -2.13 6.70 -9.65
N ALA A 60 -1.26 5.73 -9.92
CA ALA A 60 -1.63 4.33 -10.08
C ALA A 60 -2.22 3.72 -8.79
N HIS A 61 -1.98 4.34 -7.63
CA HIS A 61 -2.47 3.89 -6.32
C HIS A 61 -3.61 4.74 -5.76
N VAL A 62 -3.83 5.94 -6.33
CA VAL A 62 -4.80 6.91 -5.79
C VAL A 62 -5.92 7.30 -6.74
N GLY A 63 -5.92 6.83 -7.99
CA GLY A 63 -6.80 7.32 -9.04
C GLY A 63 -8.29 7.14 -8.74
N ALA A 64 -8.69 6.08 -8.04
CA ALA A 64 -10.08 5.82 -7.66
C ALA A 64 -10.43 6.27 -6.24
N VAL A 65 -9.48 6.80 -5.45
CA VAL A 65 -9.68 7.14 -4.03
C VAL A 65 -10.91 8.02 -3.81
N ASN A 66 -11.01 9.13 -4.56
CA ASN A 66 -12.11 10.08 -4.36
C ASN A 66 -13.47 9.44 -4.63
N ALA A 67 -13.58 8.64 -5.71
CA ALA A 67 -14.83 7.98 -6.08
C ALA A 67 -15.24 6.91 -5.06
N VAL A 68 -14.30 6.12 -4.56
CA VAL A 68 -14.58 5.11 -3.53
C VAL A 68 -14.89 5.78 -2.19
N ALA A 69 -14.17 6.82 -1.80
CA ALA A 69 -14.42 7.56 -0.56
C ALA A 69 -15.78 8.26 -0.58
N GLU A 70 -16.18 8.86 -1.71
CA GLU A 70 -17.49 9.50 -1.87
C GLU A 70 -18.65 8.49 -1.73
N GLN A 71 -18.51 7.31 -2.34
CA GLN A 71 -19.55 6.28 -2.29
C GLN A 71 -19.65 5.58 -0.93
N THR A 72 -18.53 5.41 -0.23
CA THR A 72 -18.50 4.69 1.05
C THR A 72 -18.61 5.59 2.28
N GLY A 73 -18.25 6.87 2.14
CA GLY A 73 -18.18 7.83 3.25
C GLY A 73 -17.05 7.52 4.26
N CYS A 74 -16.11 6.64 3.92
CA CYS A 74 -15.05 6.23 4.84
C CYS A 74 -13.85 7.20 4.80
N PRO A 75 -13.06 7.31 5.89
CA PRO A 75 -11.85 8.12 5.92
C PRO A 75 -10.76 7.51 5.01
N VAL A 76 -9.90 8.40 4.50
CA VAL A 76 -8.71 8.05 3.71
C VAL A 76 -7.47 8.37 4.53
N TYR A 77 -6.52 7.44 4.56
CA TYR A 77 -5.24 7.59 5.26
C TYR A 77 -4.08 7.62 4.28
N ILE A 78 -3.14 8.55 4.47
CA ILE A 78 -1.90 8.64 3.71
C ILE A 78 -0.77 9.21 4.58
N ASN A 79 0.48 8.98 4.23
CA ASN A 79 1.57 9.76 4.82
C ASN A 79 1.58 11.19 4.27
N LYS A 80 1.72 12.17 5.15
CA LYS A 80 1.65 13.60 4.79
C LYS A 80 2.66 14.02 3.71
N ARG A 81 3.81 13.34 3.62
CA ARG A 81 4.85 13.65 2.63
C ARG A 81 4.43 13.30 1.21
N ASP A 82 3.45 12.43 1.05
CA ASP A 82 2.93 12.01 -0.25
C ASP A 82 1.65 12.76 -0.65
N GLU A 83 1.10 13.57 0.23
CA GLU A 83 0.04 14.50 -0.16
C GLU A 83 0.62 15.66 -0.96
N GLY A 84 -0.02 15.98 -2.10
CA GLY A 84 0.41 17.07 -2.97
C GLY A 84 1.68 16.77 -3.76
N TYR A 85 2.16 15.55 -3.70
CA TYR A 85 3.27 15.10 -4.52
C TYR A 85 2.88 15.02 -5.99
N LYS A 86 3.71 15.63 -6.87
CA LYS A 86 3.43 15.62 -8.31
C LYS A 86 3.64 14.24 -8.89
N VAL A 87 2.55 13.65 -9.31
CA VAL A 87 2.53 12.28 -9.77
C VAL A 87 2.58 12.22 -11.28
N GLY A 88 3.71 11.76 -11.78
CA GLY A 88 3.89 11.38 -13.17
C GLY A 88 3.69 12.50 -14.18
N MET A 89 3.55 12.15 -15.45
CA MET A 89 3.42 13.05 -16.58
C MET A 89 2.12 13.89 -16.60
N SER A 90 1.11 13.50 -15.80
CA SER A 90 -0.18 14.22 -15.79
C SER A 90 -0.13 15.53 -15.01
N GLY A 91 0.90 15.77 -14.19
CA GLY A 91 0.98 16.94 -13.32
C GLY A 91 -0.11 17.03 -12.26
N MET A 92 -0.99 16.03 -12.15
CA MET A 92 -2.04 16.00 -11.14
C MET A 92 -1.45 15.66 -9.78
N MET A 93 -1.83 16.43 -8.78
CA MET A 93 -1.43 16.25 -7.39
C MET A 93 -2.57 15.54 -6.65
N PHE A 94 -2.26 14.46 -5.97
CA PHE A 94 -3.23 13.85 -5.06
C PHE A 94 -3.51 14.81 -3.91
N LYS A 95 -4.78 15.08 -3.67
CA LYS A 95 -5.27 15.80 -2.51
C LYS A 95 -6.07 14.85 -1.64
N LEU A 96 -5.75 14.83 -0.37
CA LEU A 96 -6.51 14.06 0.60
C LEU A 96 -7.96 14.58 0.68
N PRO A 97 -8.99 13.74 0.52
CA PRO A 97 -10.38 14.14 0.68
C PRO A 97 -10.67 14.75 2.04
N GLU A 98 -11.75 15.55 2.13
CA GLU A 98 -12.20 16.11 3.41
C GLU A 98 -12.45 14.99 4.43
N GLY A 99 -11.97 15.18 5.67
CA GLY A 99 -12.03 14.16 6.72
C GLY A 99 -10.95 13.09 6.62
N GLY A 100 -10.07 13.18 5.65
CA GLY A 100 -8.90 12.29 5.55
C GLY A 100 -7.91 12.52 6.69
N LYS A 101 -7.07 11.53 6.91
CA LYS A 101 -6.15 11.48 8.06
C LYS A 101 -4.73 11.17 7.59
N TYR A 102 -3.77 11.61 8.37
CA TYR A 102 -2.37 11.24 8.16
C TYR A 102 -1.96 10.13 9.12
N TYR A 103 -1.01 9.32 8.67
CA TYR A 103 -0.29 8.37 9.52
C TYR A 103 1.23 8.43 9.24
N ASP A 104 2.02 7.93 10.17
CA ASP A 104 3.49 7.89 10.06
C ASP A 104 4.04 6.62 10.72
N ASP A 105 5.36 6.49 10.72
CA ASP A 105 6.07 5.33 11.25
C ASP A 105 5.69 5.01 12.69
N GLY A 106 5.32 3.77 12.93
CA GLY A 106 4.96 3.27 14.27
C GLY A 106 3.49 3.45 14.65
N ASP A 107 2.70 4.18 13.86
CA ASP A 107 1.26 4.29 14.12
C ASP A 107 0.56 2.92 14.00
N VAL A 108 -0.45 2.73 14.83
CA VAL A 108 -1.36 1.58 14.75
C VAL A 108 -2.77 2.10 14.51
N ILE A 109 -3.32 1.76 13.37
CA ILE A 109 -4.65 2.18 12.94
C ILE A 109 -5.61 1.00 13.09
N THR A 110 -6.67 1.18 13.86
CA THR A 110 -7.72 0.16 14.03
C THR A 110 -8.93 0.55 13.20
N GLU A 111 -9.17 -0.18 12.12
CA GLU A 111 -10.32 -0.02 11.25
C GLU A 111 -10.90 -1.39 10.86
N ALA A 112 -12.20 -1.48 10.66
CA ALA A 112 -12.90 -2.75 10.38
C ALA A 112 -12.65 -3.84 11.44
N GLY A 113 -12.31 -3.49 12.68
CA GLY A 113 -11.92 -4.44 13.72
C GLY A 113 -10.56 -5.10 13.49
N LEU A 114 -9.74 -4.58 12.58
CA LEU A 114 -8.39 -5.04 12.26
C LEU A 114 -7.37 -3.97 12.64
N GLU A 115 -6.19 -4.39 13.10
CA GLU A 115 -5.09 -3.50 13.43
C GLU A 115 -4.07 -3.45 12.29
N PHE A 116 -3.80 -2.25 11.79
CA PHE A 116 -2.79 -1.98 10.76
C PHE A 116 -1.62 -1.22 11.39
N LYS A 117 -0.47 -1.85 11.46
CA LYS A 117 0.76 -1.20 11.89
C LYS A 117 1.43 -0.54 10.70
N VAL A 118 1.72 0.74 10.81
CA VAL A 118 2.40 1.54 9.78
C VAL A 118 3.91 1.46 9.95
N ILE A 119 4.62 1.18 8.87
CA ILE A 119 6.08 1.20 8.79
C ILE A 119 6.47 2.17 7.69
N ALA A 120 7.18 3.25 8.01
CA ALA A 120 7.70 4.13 6.97
C ALA A 120 8.76 3.38 6.15
N THR A 121 8.53 3.37 4.83
CA THR A 121 9.41 2.79 3.82
C THR A 121 9.63 3.78 2.67
N PRO A 122 10.25 4.95 2.96
CA PRO A 122 10.55 5.93 1.93
C PRO A 122 11.61 5.42 0.95
N GLY A 123 11.65 6.03 -0.25
CA GLY A 123 12.67 5.74 -1.26
C GLY A 123 12.08 5.69 -2.67
N HIS A 124 11.02 4.92 -2.89
CA HIS A 124 10.20 5.02 -4.10
C HIS A 124 9.46 6.38 -4.13
N THR A 125 8.89 6.76 -3.00
CA THR A 125 8.39 8.11 -2.72
C THR A 125 8.87 8.58 -1.35
N PRO A 126 8.84 9.90 -1.06
CA PRO A 126 9.25 10.43 0.25
C PRO A 126 8.36 9.97 1.41
N GLY A 127 7.08 9.71 1.15
CA GLY A 127 6.08 9.33 2.15
C GLY A 127 5.63 7.86 2.05
N GLY A 128 6.37 7.03 1.30
CA GLY A 128 6.06 5.61 1.18
C GLY A 128 5.97 4.90 2.52
N VAL A 129 4.94 4.07 2.69
CA VAL A 129 4.76 3.23 3.87
C VAL A 129 4.42 1.79 3.46
N SER A 130 4.77 0.87 4.35
CA SER A 130 4.25 -0.50 4.33
C SER A 130 3.30 -0.70 5.50
N LEU A 131 2.29 -1.55 5.33
CA LEU A 131 1.27 -1.83 6.34
C LEU A 131 1.33 -3.29 6.76
N ILE A 132 1.33 -3.56 8.06
CA ILE A 132 1.20 -4.93 8.59
C ILE A 132 -0.20 -5.09 9.19
N CYS A 133 -0.90 -6.15 8.77
CA CYS A 133 -2.12 -6.61 9.41
C CYS A 133 -2.05 -8.13 9.58
N GLU A 134 -2.07 -8.62 10.82
CA GLU A 134 -1.82 -10.01 11.15
C GLU A 134 -0.49 -10.51 10.53
N ASN A 135 -0.53 -11.51 9.65
CA ASN A 135 0.64 -12.03 8.92
C ASN A 135 0.81 -11.44 7.51
N ALA A 136 -0.03 -10.48 7.13
CA ALA A 136 0.05 -9.80 5.84
C ALA A 136 0.91 -8.53 5.92
N LEU A 137 1.79 -8.36 4.95
CA LEU A 137 2.65 -7.19 4.76
C LEU A 137 2.36 -6.56 3.39
N PHE A 138 1.65 -5.44 3.38
CA PHE A 138 1.37 -4.65 2.18
C PHE A 138 2.52 -3.67 1.97
N THR A 139 3.31 -3.90 0.93
CA THR A 139 4.59 -3.19 0.74
C THR A 139 4.52 -2.01 -0.21
N GLY A 140 3.35 -1.76 -0.83
CA GLY A 140 3.27 -0.79 -1.91
C GLY A 140 4.37 -1.04 -2.94
N ASP A 141 5.05 0.02 -3.34
CA ASP A 141 6.13 -0.05 -4.32
C ASP A 141 7.52 -0.05 -3.67
N THR A 142 7.66 -0.62 -2.47
CA THR A 142 8.96 -0.80 -1.82
C THR A 142 9.56 -2.17 -2.11
N LEU A 143 8.84 -3.25 -1.86
CA LEU A 143 9.32 -4.62 -2.03
C LEU A 143 8.38 -5.41 -2.92
N PHE A 144 8.91 -5.93 -4.03
CA PHE A 144 8.21 -6.81 -4.96
C PHE A 144 8.78 -8.23 -4.94
N ARG A 145 8.06 -9.14 -5.54
CA ARG A 145 8.55 -10.50 -5.77
C ARG A 145 9.80 -10.50 -6.66
N GLY A 146 10.97 -10.63 -6.03
CA GLY A 146 12.28 -10.66 -6.70
C GLY A 146 12.78 -9.29 -7.16
N SER A 147 12.13 -8.18 -6.77
CA SER A 147 12.48 -6.81 -7.16
C SER A 147 12.22 -5.82 -6.03
N CYS A 148 12.46 -4.54 -6.27
CA CYS A 148 12.06 -3.41 -5.43
C CYS A 148 11.54 -2.26 -6.29
N GLY A 149 11.03 -1.21 -5.63
CA GLY A 149 10.51 -0.02 -6.28
C GLY A 149 11.56 0.73 -7.09
N ARG A 150 11.13 1.35 -8.18
CA ARG A 150 11.96 2.29 -8.96
C ARG A 150 12.16 3.58 -8.18
N THR A 151 13.30 4.22 -8.41
CA THR A 151 13.70 5.44 -7.69
C THR A 151 14.07 6.60 -8.62
N ASP A 152 13.77 6.46 -9.91
CA ASP A 152 14.08 7.44 -10.95
C ASP A 152 12.96 8.47 -11.20
N LEU A 153 11.84 8.34 -10.47
CA LEU A 153 10.77 9.33 -10.48
C LEU A 153 11.07 10.47 -9.48
N PRO A 154 10.44 11.66 -9.65
CA PRO A 154 10.64 12.77 -8.71
C PRO A 154 10.43 12.34 -7.25
N GLY A 155 11.38 12.68 -6.37
CA GLY A 155 11.36 12.29 -4.94
C GLY A 155 11.91 10.89 -4.63
N GLY A 156 12.19 10.10 -5.67
CA GLY A 156 12.84 8.81 -5.50
C GLY A 156 14.32 8.94 -5.11
N ASP A 157 14.78 8.01 -4.25
CA ASP A 157 16.17 7.92 -3.78
C ASP A 157 16.56 6.47 -3.55
N THR A 158 17.56 6.00 -4.29
CA THR A 158 17.94 4.58 -4.30
C THR A 158 18.52 4.10 -2.98
N GLU A 159 19.33 4.94 -2.32
CA GLU A 159 19.92 4.56 -1.03
C GLU A 159 18.83 4.44 0.04
N THR A 160 17.90 5.39 0.07
CA THR A 160 16.75 5.38 0.98
C THR A 160 15.85 4.17 0.72
N GLU A 161 15.61 3.82 -0.55
CA GLU A 161 14.82 2.64 -0.93
C GLU A 161 15.47 1.35 -0.42
N LEU A 162 16.76 1.17 -0.62
CA LEU A 162 17.49 -0.01 -0.12
C LEU A 162 17.49 -0.08 1.42
N ARG A 163 17.55 1.05 2.11
CA ARG A 163 17.37 1.09 3.58
C ARG A 163 15.98 0.65 4.00
N SER A 164 14.95 1.04 3.25
CA SER A 164 13.57 0.60 3.46
C SER A 164 13.39 -0.89 3.19
N VAL A 165 13.96 -1.40 2.09
CA VAL A 165 13.99 -2.84 1.80
C VAL A 165 14.67 -3.60 2.93
N LYS A 166 15.83 -3.13 3.44
CA LYS A 166 16.50 -3.73 4.61
C LYS A 166 15.59 -3.75 5.83
N LYS A 167 14.93 -2.62 6.14
CA LYS A 167 14.00 -2.51 7.28
C LYS A 167 12.93 -3.59 7.23
N LEU A 168 12.34 -3.83 6.05
CA LEU A 168 11.37 -4.91 5.86
C LEU A 168 12.01 -6.30 5.99
N CYS A 169 13.16 -6.52 5.38
CA CYS A 169 13.88 -7.80 5.49
C CYS A 169 14.30 -8.16 6.92
N MET A 170 14.44 -7.18 7.81
CA MET A 170 14.79 -7.38 9.22
C MET A 170 13.58 -7.62 10.14
N LEU A 171 12.36 -7.55 9.64
CA LEU A 171 11.16 -7.85 10.43
C LEU A 171 11.25 -9.28 10.99
N PRO A 172 10.86 -9.52 12.25
CA PRO A 172 10.89 -10.85 12.84
C PRO A 172 9.82 -11.75 12.25
N GLY A 173 10.14 -13.01 12.04
CA GLY A 173 9.22 -14.00 11.49
C GLY A 173 9.06 -13.94 9.98
N ASP A 174 8.00 -14.54 9.47
CA ASP A 174 7.64 -14.51 8.06
C ASP A 174 6.30 -13.81 7.87
N TYR A 175 6.13 -13.18 6.72
CA TYR A 175 4.92 -12.49 6.31
C TYR A 175 4.56 -12.85 4.88
N GLU A 176 3.28 -12.95 4.59
CA GLU A 176 2.77 -12.92 3.22
C GLU A 176 2.94 -11.50 2.68
N VAL A 177 3.70 -11.36 1.60
CA VAL A 177 4.01 -10.05 0.98
C VAL A 177 2.99 -9.74 -0.12
N TYR A 178 2.31 -8.63 0.03
CA TYR A 178 1.31 -8.09 -0.89
C TYR A 178 1.84 -6.77 -1.50
N PRO A 179 2.51 -6.83 -2.67
CA PRO A 179 3.12 -5.66 -3.29
C PRO A 179 2.11 -4.80 -4.06
N GLY A 180 2.48 -3.55 -4.37
CA GLY A 180 1.68 -2.67 -5.21
C GLY A 180 1.50 -3.16 -6.65
N HIS A 181 2.47 -3.91 -7.15
CA HIS A 181 2.44 -4.54 -8.48
C HIS A 181 3.00 -5.96 -8.41
N MET A 182 2.76 -6.75 -9.45
CA MET A 182 3.22 -8.14 -9.58
C MET A 182 2.52 -9.11 -8.61
N ASP A 183 3.01 -10.35 -8.61
CA ASP A 183 2.49 -11.40 -7.74
C ASP A 183 2.87 -11.20 -6.27
N SER A 184 2.08 -11.77 -5.38
CA SER A 184 2.41 -11.93 -3.97
C SER A 184 3.64 -12.82 -3.76
N SER A 185 4.24 -12.70 -2.58
CA SER A 185 5.43 -13.46 -2.19
C SER A 185 5.39 -13.77 -0.69
N THR A 186 6.50 -14.25 -0.14
CA THR A 186 6.73 -14.29 1.30
C THR A 186 8.03 -13.57 1.63
N LEU A 187 8.10 -13.00 2.83
CA LEU A 187 9.29 -12.27 3.25
C LEU A 187 10.51 -13.17 3.34
N GLU A 188 10.33 -14.44 3.76
CA GLU A 188 11.41 -15.43 3.78
C GLU A 188 11.95 -15.71 2.36
N ARG A 189 11.05 -15.83 1.38
CA ARG A 189 11.46 -16.00 -0.04
C ARG A 189 12.26 -14.80 -0.51
N GLU A 190 11.80 -13.57 -0.21
CA GLU A 190 12.51 -12.37 -0.65
C GLU A 190 13.88 -12.23 0.02
N ARG A 191 14.03 -12.54 1.29
CA ARG A 191 15.34 -12.59 1.98
C ARG A 191 16.33 -13.53 1.29
N ARG A 192 15.85 -14.65 0.77
CA ARG A 192 16.71 -15.69 0.15
C ARG A 192 17.05 -15.39 -1.30
N PHE A 193 16.09 -14.93 -2.09
CA PHE A 193 16.19 -14.93 -3.55
C PHE A 193 16.15 -13.55 -4.18
N ASN A 194 15.66 -12.52 -3.49
CA ASN A 194 15.62 -11.17 -4.00
C ASN A 194 17.03 -10.53 -3.95
N HIS A 195 17.52 -10.08 -5.09
CA HIS A 195 18.83 -9.46 -5.21
C HIS A 195 18.92 -8.18 -4.34
N TYR A 196 17.89 -7.36 -4.38
CA TYR A 196 17.86 -6.10 -3.63
C TYR A 196 17.81 -6.32 -2.10
N CYS A 197 17.14 -7.36 -1.64
CA CYS A 197 17.19 -7.73 -0.21
C CYS A 197 18.61 -8.11 0.20
N ARG A 198 19.32 -8.89 -0.62
CA ARG A 198 20.71 -9.29 -0.34
C ARG A 198 21.66 -8.10 -0.39
N GLU A 199 21.50 -7.24 -1.37
CA GLU A 199 22.27 -5.99 -1.50
C GLU A 199 22.05 -5.07 -0.30
N ALA A 200 20.79 -4.85 0.07
CA ALA A 200 20.43 -4.02 1.22
C ALA A 200 20.99 -4.56 2.53
N MET A 201 20.93 -5.88 2.74
CA MET A 201 21.49 -6.52 3.94
C MET A 201 23.01 -6.48 4.00
N ALA A 202 23.71 -6.43 2.86
CA ALA A 202 25.17 -6.40 2.79
C ALA A 202 25.77 -4.99 2.94
N ASN A 203 25.07 -3.95 2.47
CA ASN A 203 25.64 -2.60 2.29
C ASN A 203 25.13 -1.56 3.30
N PHE A 204 24.07 -1.82 4.01
CA PHE A 204 23.43 -0.93 4.98
C PHE A 204 23.21 -1.63 6.33
#